data_c3349a6346af3e4e262d948957100ad5
#
_entry.id   c3349a6346af3e4e262d948957100ad5
#
_cell.length_a   1.000
_cell.length_b   1.000
_cell.length_c   1.000
_cell.angle_alpha   90.00
_cell.angle_beta   90.00
_cell.angle_gamma   90.00
#
_symmetry.space_group_name_H-M   'P 1'
#
loop_
_entity.id
_entity.type
_entity.pdbx_description
1 polymer ?
#
loop_
_entity_poly.entity_id
_entity_poly.type
_entity_poly.pdbx_seq_one_letter_code
_entity_poly.pdbx_strand_id
1 'polypeptide(L)'
;MKFQSTGIKKKLQTQLGEIEVSKGHILEPKTSFRQSPFLQETVLYLGQNQTFNESSLLLEKLCGVELSDKQTENLCHYYGEKIECKFIDNEPVSSEKKEDLHYVMVDGSYVLSREESWIETKVGRVFKACDNFKVSEKRSVIKESEYIAHIGTHTDFIAKISPILDKLNNTIFIADGAPWMWKWVGESYPNTVQILDFFHAYEKICQWSILAFKDKAMRSDWRDQVKKLLLNDEVKEVVLQIQNIDCQGDTLEKRDALLTYLENNANRMMYKTNIDKGYLIGSGAIESAQRTVVQQRVKRSGQRWTIKGGQQVLNLRTKNLSNRWNEVIQLVRNAA
;
A
#
# COMPACT_ATOMS: atom_id res chain seq x y z
N MET A 1 -39.67 41.22 32.64
CA MET A 1 -39.96 39.86 32.18
C MET A 1 -38.71 39.00 32.36
N LYS A 2 -38.74 38.06 33.30
CA LYS A 2 -37.65 37.10 33.51
C LYS A 2 -37.91 35.92 32.62
N PHE A 3 -37.07 35.71 31.56
CA PHE A 3 -37.07 34.48 30.79
C PHE A 3 -36.37 33.40 31.62
N GLN A 4 -37.13 32.50 32.22
CA GLN A 4 -36.62 31.25 32.75
C GLN A 4 -36.37 30.31 31.56
N SER A 5 -35.13 30.13 31.16
CA SER A 5 -34.77 29.08 30.21
C SER A 5 -34.63 27.75 30.95
N THR A 6 -35.62 26.88 30.83
CA THR A 6 -35.58 25.49 31.26
C THR A 6 -34.84 24.65 30.21
N GLY A 7 -33.66 25.05 29.81
CA GLY A 7 -32.85 24.29 28.85
C GLY A 7 -32.00 23.24 29.58
N ILE A 8 -32.07 21.98 29.15
CA ILE A 8 -31.15 20.92 29.59
C ILE A 8 -29.75 21.35 29.19
N LYS A 9 -28.91 21.67 30.17
CA LYS A 9 -27.50 21.97 29.97
C LYS A 9 -26.76 20.66 29.60
N LYS A 10 -25.91 20.71 28.58
CA LYS A 10 -24.99 19.63 28.24
C LYS A 10 -23.56 20.08 28.48
N LYS A 11 -22.76 19.19 29.05
CA LYS A 11 -21.31 19.34 29.15
C LYS A 11 -20.66 18.89 27.89
N LEU A 12 -19.78 19.70 27.30
CA LEU A 12 -18.98 19.41 26.14
C LEU A 12 -17.51 19.51 26.52
N GLN A 13 -16.76 18.45 26.25
CA GLN A 13 -15.31 18.48 26.32
C GLN A 13 -14.74 19.16 25.07
N THR A 14 -13.95 20.20 25.26
CA THR A 14 -13.32 20.99 24.19
C THR A 14 -11.80 21.04 24.39
N GLN A 15 -11.07 21.61 23.43
CA GLN A 15 -9.63 21.88 23.57
C GLN A 15 -9.32 22.85 24.76
N LEU A 16 -10.27 23.66 25.15
CA LEU A 16 -10.13 24.61 26.24
C LEU A 16 -10.67 24.09 27.58
N GLY A 17 -11.03 22.81 27.66
CA GLY A 17 -11.64 22.17 28.81
C GLY A 17 -13.11 21.87 28.63
N GLU A 18 -13.79 21.54 29.76
CA GLU A 18 -15.22 21.27 29.80
C GLU A 18 -16.03 22.59 29.79
N ILE A 19 -16.97 22.69 28.86
CA ILE A 19 -17.91 23.82 28.81
C ILE A 19 -19.35 23.34 28.94
N GLU A 20 -20.20 24.11 29.62
CA GLU A 20 -21.63 23.88 29.64
C GLU A 20 -22.32 24.65 28.51
N VAL A 21 -23.09 23.98 27.67
CA VAL A 21 -23.89 24.61 26.63
C VAL A 21 -25.36 24.30 26.79
N SER A 22 -26.21 25.33 26.60
CA SER A 22 -27.65 25.13 26.52
C SER A 22 -28.01 24.50 25.17
N LYS A 23 -29.00 23.60 25.18
CA LYS A 23 -29.47 22.91 23.98
C LYS A 23 -29.93 23.91 22.93
N GLY A 24 -29.21 23.97 21.80
CA GLY A 24 -29.59 24.78 20.65
C GLY A 24 -29.29 24.00 19.34
N HIS A 25 -30.06 24.29 18.29
CA HIS A 25 -29.95 23.59 16.98
C HIS A 25 -28.57 23.63 16.31
N ILE A 26 -27.70 24.56 16.75
CA ILE A 26 -26.35 24.74 16.19
C ILE A 26 -25.39 23.59 16.54
N LEU A 27 -25.71 22.76 17.52
CA LEU A 27 -24.86 21.66 17.98
C LEU A 27 -25.46 20.27 17.74
N GLU A 28 -26.49 20.16 16.88
CA GLU A 28 -27.04 18.87 16.50
C GLU A 28 -26.16 18.27 15.39
N PRO A 29 -25.42 17.16 15.68
CA PRO A 29 -24.58 16.54 14.66
C PRO A 29 -25.45 15.92 13.57
N LYS A 30 -25.06 16.07 12.32
CA LYS A 30 -25.71 15.40 11.18
C LYS A 30 -25.44 13.89 11.15
N THR A 31 -24.55 13.40 12.01
CA THR A 31 -24.24 11.98 12.18
C THR A 31 -24.74 11.48 13.53
N SER A 32 -24.78 10.16 13.71
CA SER A 32 -25.07 9.50 14.99
C SER A 32 -23.95 9.70 16.02
N PHE A 33 -22.82 10.27 15.64
CA PHE A 33 -21.68 10.51 16.52
C PHE A 33 -21.84 11.82 17.27
N ARG A 34 -21.62 11.75 18.61
CA ARG A 34 -21.78 12.90 19.52
C ARG A 34 -20.48 13.69 19.74
N GLN A 35 -19.38 13.23 19.13
CA GLN A 35 -18.08 13.87 19.21
C GLN A 35 -18.03 15.07 18.26
N SER A 36 -17.30 16.12 18.67
CA SER A 36 -17.03 17.27 17.79
C SER A 36 -16.22 16.82 16.55
N PRO A 37 -16.30 17.54 15.40
CA PRO A 37 -15.51 17.22 14.23
C PRO A 37 -14.02 17.10 14.49
N PHE A 38 -13.48 17.97 15.35
CA PHE A 38 -12.07 17.92 15.76
C PHE A 38 -11.74 16.60 16.49
N LEU A 39 -12.59 16.20 17.45
CA LEU A 39 -12.36 14.95 18.18
C LEU A 39 -12.52 13.73 17.26
N GLN A 40 -13.51 13.74 16.36
CA GLN A 40 -13.67 12.68 15.37
C GLN A 40 -12.41 12.53 14.50
N GLU A 41 -11.87 13.64 13.98
CA GLU A 41 -10.63 13.64 13.18
C GLU A 41 -9.45 13.10 14.00
N THR A 42 -9.29 13.53 15.25
CA THR A 42 -8.22 13.01 16.15
C THR A 42 -8.35 11.50 16.37
N VAL A 43 -9.56 10.99 16.58
CA VAL A 43 -9.84 9.55 16.71
C VAL A 43 -9.45 8.80 15.45
N LEU A 44 -9.82 9.33 14.27
CA LEU A 44 -9.48 8.71 12.98
C LEU A 44 -7.96 8.67 12.76
N TYR A 45 -7.27 9.78 13.09
CA TYR A 45 -5.83 9.86 12.94
C TYR A 45 -5.10 8.85 13.85
N LEU A 46 -5.55 8.70 15.09
CA LEU A 46 -5.02 7.68 15.99
C LEU A 46 -5.39 6.26 15.51
N GLY A 47 -6.66 6.02 15.20
CA GLY A 47 -7.17 4.69 14.87
C GLY A 47 -6.61 4.10 13.59
N GLN A 48 -6.18 4.91 12.60
CA GLN A 48 -5.49 4.42 11.43
C GLN A 48 -4.01 4.09 11.70
N ASN A 49 -3.41 4.61 12.78
CA ASN A 49 -2.01 4.36 13.13
C ASN A 49 -1.85 3.29 14.22
N GLN A 50 -2.71 3.29 15.22
CA GLN A 50 -2.64 2.45 16.42
C GLN A 50 -3.77 1.43 16.45
N THR A 51 -3.70 0.42 17.33
CA THR A 51 -4.87 -0.40 17.64
C THR A 51 -5.98 0.47 18.23
N PHE A 52 -7.23 0.03 18.15
CA PHE A 52 -8.34 0.81 18.70
C PHE A 52 -8.22 1.01 20.20
N ASN A 53 -7.75 -0.02 20.92
CA ASN A 53 -7.47 0.07 22.35
C ASN A 53 -6.34 1.07 22.65
N GLU A 54 -5.20 1.00 21.96
CA GLU A 54 -4.11 1.98 22.13
C GLU A 54 -4.57 3.39 21.80
N SER A 55 -5.42 3.57 20.79
CA SER A 55 -6.00 4.86 20.42
C SER A 55 -6.86 5.44 21.52
N SER A 56 -7.70 4.61 22.17
CA SER A 56 -8.55 5.01 23.28
C SER A 56 -7.72 5.41 24.50
N LEU A 57 -6.69 4.64 24.84
CA LEU A 57 -5.76 4.98 25.92
C LEU A 57 -4.98 6.28 25.66
N LEU A 58 -4.57 6.52 24.42
CA LEU A 58 -3.89 7.76 24.05
C LEU A 58 -4.82 8.98 24.14
N LEU A 59 -6.08 8.83 23.71
CA LEU A 59 -7.09 9.90 23.83
C LEU A 59 -7.34 10.26 25.27
N GLU A 60 -7.51 9.28 26.14
CA GLU A 60 -7.68 9.50 27.58
C GLU A 60 -6.46 10.22 28.18
N LYS A 61 -5.26 9.70 27.91
CA LYS A 61 -4.02 10.24 28.47
C LYS A 61 -3.65 11.63 27.98
N LEU A 62 -3.85 11.92 26.69
CA LEU A 62 -3.39 13.16 26.05
C LEU A 62 -4.47 14.23 25.99
N CYS A 63 -5.73 13.83 25.84
CA CYS A 63 -6.85 14.74 25.64
C CYS A 63 -7.85 14.75 26.81
N GLY A 64 -7.72 13.86 27.80
CA GLY A 64 -8.67 13.71 28.90
C GLY A 64 -10.06 13.23 28.42
N VAL A 65 -10.13 12.54 27.27
CA VAL A 65 -11.39 12.10 26.69
C VAL A 65 -11.46 10.58 26.73
N GLU A 66 -12.45 10.07 27.43
CA GLU A 66 -12.73 8.64 27.49
C GLU A 66 -13.62 8.21 26.32
N LEU A 67 -13.07 7.37 25.46
CA LEU A 67 -13.78 6.67 24.40
C LEU A 67 -13.42 5.19 24.46
N SER A 68 -14.41 4.33 24.29
CA SER A 68 -14.12 2.89 24.20
C SER A 68 -13.46 2.56 22.87
N ASP A 69 -12.70 1.46 22.86
CA ASP A 69 -12.13 0.89 21.62
C ASP A 69 -13.20 0.62 20.55
N LYS A 70 -14.40 0.20 20.96
CA LYS A 70 -15.55 0.00 20.07
C LYS A 70 -16.06 1.28 19.43
N GLN A 71 -16.08 2.39 20.18
CA GLN A 71 -16.46 3.70 19.62
C GLN A 71 -15.40 4.19 18.62
N THR A 72 -14.13 4.00 18.92
CA THR A 72 -13.01 4.30 18.02
C THR A 72 -13.09 3.45 16.75
N GLU A 73 -13.35 2.15 16.88
CA GLU A 73 -13.58 1.25 15.75
C GLU A 73 -14.73 1.73 14.86
N ASN A 74 -15.89 2.02 15.47
CA ASN A 74 -17.08 2.45 14.72
C ASN A 74 -16.85 3.74 13.92
N LEU A 75 -16.12 4.71 14.48
CA LEU A 75 -15.74 5.95 13.78
C LEU A 75 -14.83 5.64 12.59
N CYS A 76 -13.78 4.83 12.79
CA CYS A 76 -12.86 4.45 11.73
C CYS A 76 -13.57 3.69 10.60
N HIS A 77 -14.49 2.79 10.94
CA HIS A 77 -15.25 2.03 9.95
C HIS A 77 -16.20 2.95 9.16
N TYR A 78 -16.94 3.82 9.82
CA TYR A 78 -17.87 4.73 9.17
C TYR A 78 -17.16 5.65 8.15
N TYR A 79 -16.09 6.33 8.56
CA TYR A 79 -15.38 7.24 7.65
C TYR A 79 -14.54 6.52 6.62
N GLY A 80 -13.97 5.36 6.96
CA GLY A 80 -13.26 4.51 6.01
C GLY A 80 -14.16 4.01 4.87
N GLU A 81 -15.42 3.69 5.15
CA GLU A 81 -16.44 3.37 4.14
C GLU A 81 -16.79 4.58 3.27
N LYS A 82 -16.95 5.76 3.87
CA LYS A 82 -17.23 7.00 3.12
C LYS A 82 -16.10 7.39 2.17
N ILE A 83 -14.85 7.12 2.52
CA ILE A 83 -13.70 7.33 1.64
C ILE A 83 -13.80 6.40 0.43
N GLU A 84 -14.15 5.13 0.62
CA GLU A 84 -14.26 4.16 -0.46
C GLU A 84 -15.31 4.58 -1.51
N CYS A 85 -16.47 5.02 -1.05
CA CYS A 85 -17.54 5.51 -1.93
C CYS A 85 -17.13 6.76 -2.74
N LYS A 86 -16.23 7.61 -2.20
CA LYS A 86 -15.77 8.82 -2.89
C LYS A 86 -14.61 8.58 -3.86
N PHE A 87 -13.94 7.44 -3.82
CA PHE A 87 -12.90 7.09 -4.80
C PHE A 87 -13.42 7.08 -6.23
N ILE A 88 -14.72 6.89 -6.41
CA ILE A 88 -15.39 6.83 -7.72
C ILE A 88 -15.61 8.24 -8.30
N ASP A 89 -15.68 9.30 -7.45
CA ASP A 89 -16.12 10.65 -7.84
C ASP A 89 -15.01 11.73 -7.85
N ASN A 90 -13.76 11.40 -7.53
CA ASN A 90 -12.75 12.43 -7.33
C ASN A 90 -12.09 12.90 -8.61
N GLU A 91 -12.21 14.22 -8.86
CA GLU A 91 -11.39 14.97 -9.81
C GLU A 91 -9.89 14.90 -9.50
N PRO A 92 -9.02 15.04 -10.51
CA PRO A 92 -7.59 14.87 -10.36
C PRO A 92 -6.98 15.92 -9.42
N VAL A 93 -6.06 15.46 -8.57
CA VAL A 93 -5.14 16.36 -7.89
C VAL A 93 -4.31 17.09 -8.94
N SER A 94 -4.49 18.40 -8.97
CA SER A 94 -3.74 19.48 -9.61
C SER A 94 -2.60 19.16 -10.58
N SER A 95 -2.61 19.84 -11.73
CA SER A 95 -1.45 20.29 -12.55
C SER A 95 -0.23 19.36 -12.61
N GLU A 96 -0.41 18.07 -12.79
CA GLU A 96 0.68 17.20 -13.19
C GLU A 96 1.04 17.54 -14.64
N LYS A 97 2.29 17.92 -14.87
CA LYS A 97 2.79 18.03 -16.23
C LYS A 97 2.70 16.64 -16.84
N LYS A 98 2.02 16.51 -17.96
CA LYS A 98 1.81 15.24 -18.69
C LYS A 98 3.11 14.51 -19.04
N GLU A 99 4.25 15.15 -18.87
CA GLU A 99 5.60 14.67 -19.22
C GLU A 99 6.34 14.04 -18.04
N ASP A 100 5.84 14.17 -16.79
CA ASP A 100 6.52 13.61 -15.62
C ASP A 100 6.55 12.09 -15.68
N LEU A 101 7.73 11.52 -15.46
CA LEU A 101 7.93 10.07 -15.37
C LEU A 101 7.46 9.56 -14.01
N HIS A 102 6.58 8.56 -13.99
CA HIS A 102 6.04 7.96 -12.79
C HIS A 102 6.42 6.49 -12.66
N TYR A 103 6.79 6.08 -11.47
CA TYR A 103 6.90 4.68 -11.10
C TYR A 103 5.58 4.18 -10.53
N VAL A 104 5.16 3.02 -11.00
CA VAL A 104 4.02 2.27 -10.48
C VAL A 104 4.55 0.93 -9.98
N MET A 105 4.42 0.70 -8.69
CA MET A 105 4.84 -0.55 -8.07
C MET A 105 3.66 -1.20 -7.36
N VAL A 106 3.50 -2.49 -7.53
CA VAL A 106 2.42 -3.26 -6.92
C VAL A 106 2.99 -4.53 -6.30
N ASP A 107 2.51 -4.84 -5.10
CA ASP A 107 2.90 -6.05 -4.37
C ASP A 107 1.73 -6.58 -3.54
N GLY A 108 1.72 -7.88 -3.26
CA GLY A 108 0.74 -8.58 -2.48
C GLY A 108 1.30 -9.09 -1.14
N SER A 109 0.47 -9.05 -0.11
CA SER A 109 0.75 -9.73 1.15
C SER A 109 -0.54 -10.32 1.72
N TYR A 110 -0.42 -11.15 2.77
CA TYR A 110 -1.59 -11.76 3.38
C TYR A 110 -1.86 -11.16 4.75
N VAL A 111 -3.14 -10.93 5.05
CA VAL A 111 -3.65 -10.54 6.37
C VAL A 111 -4.57 -11.61 6.92
N LEU A 112 -4.65 -11.72 8.24
CA LEU A 112 -5.50 -12.71 8.88
C LEU A 112 -6.94 -12.16 8.97
N SER A 113 -7.85 -12.82 8.26
CA SER A 113 -9.28 -12.52 8.25
C SER A 113 -10.03 -13.40 9.28
N ARG A 114 -11.20 -12.92 9.69
CA ARG A 114 -12.16 -13.68 10.50
C ARG A 114 -13.05 -14.57 9.63
N GLU A 115 -13.22 -14.19 8.34
CA GLU A 115 -14.09 -14.90 7.39
C GLU A 115 -13.33 -15.99 6.62
N GLU A 116 -12.13 -15.68 6.11
CA GLU A 116 -11.43 -16.54 5.13
C GLU A 116 -10.04 -17.00 5.59
N SER A 117 -9.71 -16.89 6.89
CA SER A 117 -8.36 -17.15 7.40
C SER A 117 -7.34 -16.17 6.80
N TRP A 118 -6.47 -16.58 5.89
CA TRP A 118 -5.50 -15.71 5.23
C TRP A 118 -6.05 -15.19 3.91
N ILE A 119 -6.23 -13.87 3.81
CA ILE A 119 -6.67 -13.18 2.59
C ILE A 119 -5.58 -12.28 2.04
N GLU A 120 -5.46 -12.27 0.73
CA GLU A 120 -4.48 -11.43 0.05
C GLU A 120 -4.87 -9.95 0.11
N THR A 121 -3.89 -9.11 0.44
CA THR A 121 -3.99 -7.65 0.43
C THR A 121 -3.00 -7.11 -0.58
N LYS A 122 -3.48 -6.38 -1.56
CA LYS A 122 -2.68 -5.75 -2.61
C LYS A 122 -2.41 -4.31 -2.25
N VAL A 123 -1.18 -3.87 -2.47
CA VAL A 123 -0.75 -2.48 -2.28
C VAL A 123 -0.16 -1.98 -3.59
N GLY A 124 -0.61 -0.80 -4.02
CA GLY A 124 0.00 -0.02 -5.08
C GLY A 124 0.68 1.21 -4.51
N ARG A 125 1.82 1.57 -5.06
CA ARG A 125 2.53 2.81 -4.81
C ARG A 125 2.85 3.49 -6.13
N VAL A 126 2.41 4.73 -6.27
CA VAL A 126 2.68 5.57 -7.44
C VAL A 126 3.46 6.79 -6.97
N PHE A 127 4.57 7.12 -7.64
CA PHE A 127 5.38 8.28 -7.32
C PHE A 127 6.14 8.79 -8.54
N LYS A 128 6.48 10.08 -8.54
CA LYS A 128 7.29 10.70 -9.60
C LYS A 128 8.75 10.29 -9.47
N ALA A 129 9.42 10.09 -10.60
CA ALA A 129 10.85 9.78 -10.61
C ALA A 129 11.67 10.88 -9.92
N CYS A 130 11.29 12.14 -10.08
CA CYS A 130 11.96 13.28 -9.45
C CYS A 130 11.78 13.35 -7.92
N ASP A 131 10.79 12.64 -7.35
CA ASP A 131 10.59 12.55 -5.91
C ASP A 131 11.47 11.48 -5.24
N ASN A 132 12.20 10.71 -6.02
CA ASN A 132 13.14 9.71 -5.51
C ASN A 132 14.53 10.28 -5.35
N PHE A 133 14.89 10.69 -4.13
CA PHE A 133 16.16 11.29 -3.79
C PHE A 133 17.16 10.27 -3.26
N LYS A 134 18.32 10.17 -3.89
CA LYS A 134 19.42 9.35 -3.40
C LYS A 134 20.08 10.06 -2.22
N VAL A 135 19.99 9.49 -1.03
CA VAL A 135 20.59 10.03 0.22
C VAL A 135 21.99 9.45 0.46
N SER A 136 22.22 8.21 0.04
CA SER A 136 23.53 7.54 0.05
C SER A 136 23.57 6.48 -1.05
N GLU A 137 24.72 5.80 -1.21
CA GLU A 137 24.84 4.72 -2.21
C GLU A 137 23.80 3.62 -2.06
N LYS A 138 23.38 3.35 -0.81
CA LYS A 138 22.45 2.25 -0.47
C LYS A 138 21.05 2.73 -0.04
N ARG A 139 20.80 4.04 -0.02
CA ARG A 139 19.54 4.58 0.50
C ARG A 139 18.98 5.68 -0.38
N SER A 140 17.73 5.51 -0.77
CA SER A 140 16.89 6.54 -1.38
C SER A 140 15.69 6.85 -0.50
N VAL A 141 15.19 8.08 -0.62
CA VAL A 141 13.97 8.54 0.05
C VAL A 141 13.02 9.05 -1.01
N ILE A 142 11.79 8.58 -0.99
CA ILE A 142 10.71 9.06 -1.86
C ILE A 142 9.89 10.04 -1.06
N LYS A 143 9.84 11.29 -1.52
CA LYS A 143 9.22 12.41 -0.81
C LYS A 143 7.70 12.33 -0.83
N GLU A 144 7.12 12.09 -2.00
CA GLU A 144 5.69 12.02 -2.20
C GLU A 144 5.31 10.70 -2.89
N SER A 145 4.18 10.14 -2.51
CA SER A 145 3.65 8.92 -3.10
C SER A 145 2.14 8.88 -2.94
N GLU A 146 1.45 8.33 -3.92
CA GLU A 146 0.07 7.90 -3.79
C GLU A 146 0.05 6.41 -3.45
N TYR A 147 -0.69 6.05 -2.40
CA TYR A 147 -0.85 4.68 -1.94
C TYR A 147 -2.27 4.20 -2.15
N ILE A 148 -2.39 3.02 -2.71
CA ILE A 148 -3.66 2.31 -2.91
C ILE A 148 -3.54 0.96 -2.21
N ALA A 149 -4.58 0.55 -1.45
CA ALA A 149 -4.61 -0.75 -0.82
C ALA A 149 -5.97 -1.40 -0.97
N HIS A 150 -6.00 -2.71 -1.22
CA HIS A 150 -7.23 -3.49 -1.31
C HIS A 150 -7.05 -4.87 -0.69
N ILE A 151 -7.98 -5.24 0.21
CA ILE A 151 -8.09 -6.60 0.75
C ILE A 151 -9.08 -7.35 -0.13
N GLY A 152 -8.62 -8.33 -0.92
CA GLY A 152 -9.47 -9.12 -1.78
C GLY A 152 -8.93 -9.30 -3.19
N THR A 153 -9.83 -9.29 -4.18
CA THR A 153 -9.51 -9.66 -5.56
C THR A 153 -8.58 -8.67 -6.26
N HIS A 154 -7.85 -9.14 -7.28
CA HIS A 154 -7.07 -8.24 -8.12
C HIS A 154 -7.96 -7.34 -8.99
N THR A 155 -9.16 -7.80 -9.36
CA THR A 155 -10.12 -7.01 -10.14
C THR A 155 -10.55 -5.75 -9.40
N ASP A 156 -10.89 -5.88 -8.11
CA ASP A 156 -11.30 -4.74 -7.29
C ASP A 156 -10.12 -3.80 -7.00
N PHE A 157 -8.91 -4.35 -6.85
CA PHE A 157 -7.69 -3.55 -6.75
C PHE A 157 -7.43 -2.73 -8.02
N ILE A 158 -7.57 -3.36 -9.19
CA ILE A 158 -7.44 -2.70 -10.50
C ILE A 158 -8.44 -1.55 -10.62
N ALA A 159 -9.71 -1.77 -10.25
CA ALA A 159 -10.74 -0.74 -10.28
C ALA A 159 -10.38 0.49 -9.41
N LYS A 160 -9.64 0.29 -8.30
CA LYS A 160 -9.19 1.38 -7.43
C LYS A 160 -7.96 2.13 -7.95
N ILE A 161 -7.02 1.45 -8.58
CA ILE A 161 -5.76 2.06 -9.02
C ILE A 161 -5.88 2.69 -10.42
N SER A 162 -6.68 2.12 -11.32
CA SER A 162 -6.81 2.59 -12.71
C SER A 162 -7.19 4.07 -12.83
N PRO A 163 -8.13 4.63 -12.05
CA PRO A 163 -8.46 6.06 -12.13
C PRO A 163 -7.28 7.01 -11.85
N ILE A 164 -6.25 6.53 -11.14
CA ILE A 164 -5.02 7.28 -10.92
C ILE A 164 -4.11 7.14 -12.14
N LEU A 165 -3.94 5.91 -12.63
CA LEU A 165 -3.03 5.59 -13.73
C LEU A 165 -3.50 6.18 -15.07
N ASP A 166 -4.81 6.25 -15.30
CA ASP A 166 -5.42 6.78 -16.53
C ASP A 166 -5.10 8.28 -16.75
N LYS A 167 -4.62 8.96 -15.72
CA LYS A 167 -4.18 10.35 -15.77
C LYS A 167 -2.70 10.52 -16.12
N LEU A 168 -1.93 9.43 -16.07
CA LEU A 168 -0.48 9.41 -16.25
C LEU A 168 -0.15 8.98 -17.69
N ASN A 169 0.77 9.69 -18.35
CA ASN A 169 1.17 9.37 -19.72
C ASN A 169 2.51 8.67 -19.82
N ASN A 170 3.38 8.84 -18.84
CA ASN A 170 4.74 8.31 -18.86
C ASN A 170 4.97 7.49 -17.59
N THR A 171 4.86 6.18 -17.70
CA THR A 171 4.88 5.28 -16.55
C THR A 171 5.88 4.14 -16.72
N ILE A 172 6.48 3.73 -15.61
CA ILE A 172 7.29 2.52 -15.47
C ILE A 172 6.63 1.65 -14.42
N PHE A 173 6.25 0.43 -14.84
CA PHE A 173 5.75 -0.59 -13.91
C PHE A 173 6.88 -1.50 -13.46
N ILE A 174 7.03 -1.67 -12.15
CA ILE A 174 7.97 -2.62 -11.53
C ILE A 174 7.18 -3.56 -10.62
N ALA A 175 7.30 -4.88 -10.86
CA ALA A 175 6.57 -5.89 -10.09
C ALA A 175 7.24 -7.26 -10.11
N ASP A 176 6.73 -8.19 -9.29
CA ASP A 176 7.29 -9.52 -9.00
C ASP A 176 7.04 -10.61 -10.05
N GLY A 177 6.29 -10.32 -11.09
CA GLY A 177 6.01 -11.28 -12.16
C GLY A 177 4.68 -12.04 -12.02
N ALA A 178 3.74 -11.56 -11.21
CA ALA A 178 2.40 -12.12 -11.13
C ALA A 178 1.68 -12.03 -12.50
N PRO A 179 1.19 -13.18 -13.07
CA PRO A 179 0.66 -13.19 -14.44
C PRO A 179 -0.52 -12.25 -14.66
N TRP A 180 -1.42 -12.10 -13.69
CA TRP A 180 -2.59 -11.22 -13.78
C TRP A 180 -2.19 -9.76 -13.97
N MET A 181 -1.09 -9.35 -13.33
CA MET A 181 -0.60 -7.97 -13.38
C MET A 181 -0.04 -7.64 -14.77
N TRP A 182 0.80 -8.51 -15.30
CA TRP A 182 1.38 -8.29 -16.62
C TRP A 182 0.35 -8.37 -17.75
N LYS A 183 -0.69 -9.21 -17.59
CA LYS A 183 -1.85 -9.22 -18.48
C LYS A 183 -2.58 -7.89 -18.44
N TRP A 184 -2.97 -7.43 -17.24
CA TRP A 184 -3.65 -6.15 -17.07
C TRP A 184 -2.83 -4.97 -17.62
N VAL A 185 -1.55 -4.87 -17.25
CA VAL A 185 -0.68 -3.77 -17.70
C VAL A 185 -0.50 -3.79 -19.20
N GLY A 186 -0.30 -4.97 -19.82
CA GLY A 186 -0.14 -5.12 -21.26
C GLY A 186 -1.40 -4.76 -22.06
N GLU A 187 -2.58 -5.06 -21.52
CA GLU A 187 -3.88 -4.75 -22.14
C GLU A 187 -4.30 -3.28 -21.95
N SER A 188 -4.12 -2.73 -20.73
CA SER A 188 -4.61 -1.40 -20.39
C SER A 188 -3.59 -0.28 -20.62
N TYR A 189 -2.30 -0.57 -20.49
CA TYR A 189 -1.20 0.43 -20.56
C TYR A 189 -0.07 -0.06 -21.49
N PRO A 190 -0.32 -0.33 -22.78
CA PRO A 190 0.63 -0.98 -23.69
C PRO A 190 1.90 -0.17 -23.94
N ASN A 191 1.86 1.15 -23.77
CA ASN A 191 2.99 2.05 -24.00
C ASN A 191 3.89 2.24 -22.77
N THR A 192 3.60 1.57 -21.65
CA THR A 192 4.39 1.69 -20.43
C THR A 192 5.65 0.82 -20.48
N VAL A 193 6.71 1.26 -19.82
CA VAL A 193 7.90 0.43 -19.59
C VAL A 193 7.57 -0.58 -18.50
N GLN A 194 7.78 -1.86 -18.78
CA GLN A 194 7.54 -2.97 -17.86
C GLN A 194 8.88 -3.55 -17.40
N ILE A 195 9.11 -3.60 -16.09
CA ILE A 195 10.34 -4.13 -15.50
C ILE A 195 9.98 -5.21 -14.48
N LEU A 196 10.47 -6.42 -14.69
CA LEU A 196 10.41 -7.45 -13.65
C LEU A 196 11.36 -7.08 -12.53
N ASP A 197 10.90 -7.14 -11.28
CA ASP A 197 11.78 -6.87 -10.14
C ASP A 197 13.02 -7.75 -10.16
N PHE A 198 14.18 -7.10 -10.24
CA PHE A 198 15.48 -7.76 -10.28
C PHE A 198 15.72 -8.63 -9.03
N PHE A 199 15.38 -8.11 -7.85
CA PHE A 199 15.66 -8.82 -6.60
C PHE A 199 14.78 -10.06 -6.45
N HIS A 200 13.50 -9.97 -6.81
CA HIS A 200 12.59 -11.12 -6.83
C HIS A 200 13.00 -12.18 -7.87
N ALA A 201 13.38 -11.76 -9.08
CA ALA A 201 13.87 -12.67 -10.11
C ALA A 201 15.16 -13.38 -9.65
N TYR A 202 16.12 -12.63 -9.13
CA TYR A 202 17.38 -13.18 -8.64
C TYR A 202 17.18 -14.08 -7.41
N GLU A 203 16.28 -13.73 -6.50
CA GLU A 203 15.94 -14.56 -5.34
C GLU A 203 15.40 -15.94 -5.75
N LYS A 204 14.47 -16.00 -6.73
CA LYS A 204 13.96 -17.28 -7.26
C LYS A 204 15.08 -18.16 -7.81
N ILE A 205 16.01 -17.57 -8.54
CA ILE A 205 17.20 -18.28 -9.06
C ILE A 205 18.07 -18.77 -7.90
N CYS A 206 18.31 -17.92 -6.90
CA CYS A 206 19.07 -18.28 -5.71
C CYS A 206 18.41 -19.41 -4.90
N GLN A 207 17.09 -19.40 -4.74
CA GLN A 207 16.35 -20.47 -4.05
C GLN A 207 16.48 -21.80 -4.79
N TRP A 208 16.31 -21.83 -6.11
CA TRP A 208 16.52 -23.04 -6.90
C TRP A 208 17.97 -23.54 -6.83
N SER A 209 18.95 -22.65 -6.84
CA SER A 209 20.37 -23.03 -6.77
C SER A 209 20.74 -23.77 -5.48
N ILE A 210 19.99 -23.64 -4.41
CA ILE A 210 20.20 -24.39 -3.16
C ILE A 210 19.95 -25.88 -3.39
N LEU A 211 19.01 -26.21 -4.25
CA LEU A 211 18.66 -27.58 -4.59
C LEU A 211 19.63 -28.16 -5.64
N ALA A 212 20.04 -27.34 -6.60
CA ALA A 212 20.91 -27.74 -7.71
C ALA A 212 22.38 -27.98 -7.30
N PHE A 213 22.90 -27.14 -6.38
CA PHE A 213 24.31 -27.20 -5.97
C PHE A 213 24.46 -27.60 -4.49
N LYS A 214 25.08 -28.73 -4.24
CA LYS A 214 25.43 -29.18 -2.88
C LYS A 214 26.59 -28.37 -2.31
N ASP A 215 27.61 -28.12 -3.13
CA ASP A 215 28.78 -27.33 -2.76
C ASP A 215 28.46 -25.86 -2.63
N LYS A 216 28.78 -25.25 -1.47
CA LYS A 216 28.45 -23.84 -1.17
C LYS A 216 29.33 -22.86 -1.96
N ALA A 217 30.60 -23.19 -2.20
CA ALA A 217 31.51 -22.30 -2.94
C ALA A 217 31.10 -22.23 -4.42
N MET A 218 30.93 -23.40 -5.05
CA MET A 218 30.47 -23.49 -6.43
C MET A 218 29.12 -22.77 -6.62
N ARG A 219 28.18 -22.94 -5.67
CA ARG A 219 26.90 -22.24 -5.70
C ARG A 219 27.03 -20.72 -5.60
N SER A 220 27.95 -20.22 -4.76
CA SER A 220 28.21 -18.79 -4.63
C SER A 220 28.77 -18.21 -5.90
N ASP A 221 29.79 -18.85 -6.47
CA ASP A 221 30.45 -18.42 -7.71
C ASP A 221 29.47 -18.39 -8.89
N TRP A 222 28.62 -19.45 -9.01
CA TRP A 222 27.59 -19.50 -10.02
C TRP A 222 26.53 -18.38 -9.86
N ARG A 223 26.09 -18.10 -8.63
CA ARG A 223 25.16 -17.01 -8.35
C ARG A 223 25.74 -15.64 -8.75
N ASP A 224 27.01 -15.40 -8.46
CA ASP A 224 27.69 -14.14 -8.81
C ASP A 224 27.82 -14.00 -10.34
N GLN A 225 28.05 -15.10 -11.04
CA GLN A 225 28.05 -15.13 -12.50
C GLN A 225 26.68 -14.83 -13.08
N VAL A 226 25.64 -15.51 -12.61
CA VAL A 226 24.24 -15.28 -13.03
C VAL A 226 23.80 -13.85 -12.77
N LYS A 227 24.16 -13.29 -11.61
CA LYS A 227 23.88 -11.89 -11.28
C LYS A 227 24.49 -10.93 -12.31
N LYS A 228 25.72 -11.17 -12.73
CA LYS A 228 26.40 -10.37 -13.77
C LYS A 228 25.70 -10.49 -15.11
N LEU A 229 25.31 -11.69 -15.51
CA LEU A 229 24.57 -11.94 -16.76
C LEU A 229 23.23 -11.20 -16.78
N LEU A 230 22.45 -11.30 -15.70
CA LEU A 230 21.19 -10.56 -15.58
C LEU A 230 21.39 -9.05 -15.68
N LEU A 231 22.40 -8.50 -14.98
CA LEU A 231 22.72 -7.07 -15.04
C LEU A 231 23.31 -6.60 -16.37
N ASN A 232 23.61 -7.51 -17.30
CA ASN A 232 24.05 -7.24 -18.66
C ASN A 232 23.00 -7.52 -19.75
N ASP A 233 21.73 -7.73 -19.37
CA ASP A 233 20.62 -8.10 -20.27
C ASP A 233 20.77 -9.50 -20.91
N GLU A 234 21.59 -10.35 -20.33
CA GLU A 234 21.93 -11.68 -20.85
C GLU A 234 21.06 -12.79 -20.24
N VAL A 235 19.75 -12.54 -20.09
CA VAL A 235 18.82 -13.52 -19.50
C VAL A 235 18.78 -14.85 -20.25
N LYS A 236 18.98 -14.83 -21.57
CA LYS A 236 19.02 -16.06 -22.41
C LYS A 236 20.17 -16.98 -22.00
N GLU A 237 21.32 -16.41 -21.68
CA GLU A 237 22.49 -17.17 -21.21
C GLU A 237 22.21 -17.77 -19.82
N VAL A 238 21.52 -17.03 -18.94
CA VAL A 238 21.06 -17.57 -17.64
C VAL A 238 20.14 -18.78 -17.83
N VAL A 239 19.18 -18.69 -18.75
CA VAL A 239 18.27 -19.79 -19.09
C VAL A 239 19.06 -21.00 -19.58
N LEU A 240 20.01 -20.83 -20.53
CA LEU A 240 20.87 -21.91 -21.04
C LEU A 240 21.70 -22.55 -19.92
N GLN A 241 22.29 -21.76 -19.03
CA GLN A 241 23.05 -22.31 -17.91
C GLN A 241 22.17 -23.16 -16.98
N ILE A 242 20.95 -22.70 -16.66
CA ILE A 242 20.00 -23.44 -15.82
C ILE A 242 19.57 -24.73 -16.51
N GLN A 243 19.30 -24.71 -17.81
CA GLN A 243 18.91 -25.88 -18.60
C GLN A 243 19.99 -26.96 -18.61
N ASN A 244 21.26 -26.57 -18.67
CA ASN A 244 22.40 -27.49 -18.75
C ASN A 244 22.79 -28.11 -17.40
N ILE A 245 22.19 -27.69 -16.29
CA ILE A 245 22.44 -28.31 -14.98
C ILE A 245 21.63 -29.59 -14.86
N ASP A 246 22.34 -30.73 -14.72
CA ASP A 246 21.70 -32.03 -14.52
C ASP A 246 21.01 -32.09 -13.16
N CYS A 247 19.71 -32.40 -13.15
CA CYS A 247 18.90 -32.52 -11.95
C CYS A 247 17.72 -33.46 -12.17
N GLN A 248 17.19 -34.01 -11.08
CA GLN A 248 16.11 -35.01 -11.09
C GLN A 248 15.07 -34.71 -10.01
N GLY A 249 13.90 -35.34 -10.14
CA GLY A 249 12.81 -35.24 -9.15
C GLY A 249 12.35 -33.80 -8.92
N ASP A 250 12.13 -33.44 -7.66
CA ASP A 250 11.64 -32.11 -7.24
C ASP A 250 12.52 -30.94 -7.74
N THR A 251 13.85 -31.16 -7.84
CA THR A 251 14.77 -30.15 -8.37
C THR A 251 14.53 -29.88 -9.86
N LEU A 252 14.19 -30.92 -10.63
CA LEU A 252 13.84 -30.81 -12.05
C LEU A 252 12.53 -30.06 -12.25
N GLU A 253 11.48 -30.40 -11.48
CA GLU A 253 10.20 -29.71 -11.56
C GLU A 253 10.32 -28.22 -11.25
N LYS A 254 11.09 -27.89 -10.19
CA LYS A 254 11.36 -26.48 -9.83
C LYS A 254 12.26 -25.76 -10.85
N ARG A 255 13.16 -26.48 -11.51
CA ARG A 255 13.94 -25.93 -12.66
C ARG A 255 13.01 -25.52 -13.79
N ASP A 256 12.12 -26.40 -14.20
CA ASP A 256 11.23 -26.18 -15.34
C ASP A 256 10.23 -25.05 -15.06
N ALA A 257 9.74 -24.95 -13.81
CA ALA A 257 8.94 -23.81 -13.38
C ALA A 257 9.73 -22.50 -13.40
N LEU A 258 11.00 -22.50 -12.97
CA LEU A 258 11.88 -21.33 -13.02
C LEU A 258 12.18 -20.92 -14.46
N LEU A 259 12.47 -21.86 -15.36
CA LEU A 259 12.70 -21.58 -16.77
C LEU A 259 11.48 -20.93 -17.40
N THR A 260 10.30 -21.50 -17.22
CA THR A 260 9.03 -20.92 -17.68
C THR A 260 8.84 -19.50 -17.16
N TYR A 261 9.15 -19.25 -15.89
CA TYR A 261 9.07 -17.90 -15.30
C TYR A 261 10.03 -16.91 -15.97
N LEU A 262 11.30 -17.31 -16.19
CA LEU A 262 12.31 -16.46 -16.82
C LEU A 262 11.98 -16.17 -18.29
N GLU A 263 11.57 -17.17 -19.05
CA GLU A 263 11.19 -17.05 -20.45
C GLU A 263 9.97 -16.15 -20.65
N ASN A 264 8.93 -16.31 -19.84
CA ASN A 264 7.72 -15.49 -19.89
C ASN A 264 7.98 -14.00 -19.54
N ASN A 265 9.06 -13.73 -18.82
CA ASN A 265 9.41 -12.38 -18.37
C ASN A 265 10.68 -11.82 -19.03
N ALA A 266 11.30 -12.51 -19.96
CA ALA A 266 12.59 -12.13 -20.54
C ALA A 266 12.62 -10.69 -21.09
N ASN A 267 11.53 -10.25 -21.73
CA ASN A 267 11.40 -8.90 -22.27
C ASN A 267 11.34 -7.80 -21.18
N ARG A 268 11.05 -8.17 -19.94
CA ARG A 268 10.98 -7.27 -18.77
C ARG A 268 12.26 -7.27 -17.96
N MET A 269 13.26 -8.09 -18.35
CA MET A 269 14.53 -8.28 -17.64
C MET A 269 15.70 -7.55 -18.30
N MET A 270 15.43 -6.48 -19.02
CA MET A 270 16.43 -5.62 -19.68
C MET A 270 17.05 -4.66 -18.64
N TYR A 271 17.75 -5.22 -17.65
CA TYR A 271 18.18 -4.47 -16.46
C TYR A 271 19.29 -3.46 -16.80
N LYS A 272 20.29 -3.85 -17.62
CA LYS A 272 21.34 -2.93 -18.04
C LYS A 272 20.76 -1.74 -18.81
N THR A 273 19.93 -2.04 -19.81
CA THR A 273 19.26 -1.02 -20.63
C THR A 273 18.44 -0.04 -19.76
N ASN A 274 17.75 -0.54 -18.73
CA ASN A 274 16.97 0.30 -17.84
C ASN A 274 17.85 1.11 -16.89
N ILE A 275 18.93 0.54 -16.35
CA ILE A 275 19.91 1.26 -15.52
C ILE A 275 20.57 2.39 -16.33
N ASP A 276 20.96 2.11 -17.57
CA ASP A 276 21.60 3.11 -18.46
C ASP A 276 20.67 4.29 -18.78
N LYS A 277 19.34 4.08 -18.71
CA LYS A 277 18.31 5.13 -18.80
C LYS A 277 18.04 5.82 -17.45
N GLY A 278 18.69 5.43 -16.38
CA GLY A 278 18.48 5.95 -15.03
C GLY A 278 17.22 5.39 -14.33
N TYR A 279 16.66 4.27 -14.82
CA TYR A 279 15.46 3.68 -14.25
C TYR A 279 15.79 2.76 -13.07
N LEU A 280 14.85 2.69 -12.13
CA LEU A 280 14.88 1.69 -11.06
C LEU A 280 14.61 0.31 -11.64
N ILE A 281 15.30 -0.72 -11.12
CA ILE A 281 15.11 -2.11 -11.51
C ILE A 281 14.58 -2.99 -10.37
N GLY A 282 14.36 -2.42 -9.21
CA GLY A 282 13.90 -3.16 -8.02
C GLY A 282 12.74 -2.47 -7.34
N SER A 283 11.94 -3.26 -6.64
CA SER A 283 10.70 -2.88 -5.99
C SER A 283 10.85 -2.50 -4.50
N GLY A 284 12.05 -2.18 -4.02
CA GLY A 284 12.27 -1.83 -2.61
C GLY A 284 11.33 -0.75 -2.06
N ALA A 285 10.80 0.12 -2.94
CA ALA A 285 9.82 1.12 -2.57
C ALA A 285 8.47 0.51 -2.19
N ILE A 286 8.01 -0.56 -2.87
CA ILE A 286 6.75 -1.23 -2.55
C ILE A 286 6.88 -2.14 -1.32
N GLU A 287 8.05 -2.75 -1.09
CA GLU A 287 8.32 -3.48 0.15
C GLU A 287 8.21 -2.55 1.37
N SER A 288 8.76 -1.33 1.26
CA SER A 288 8.58 -0.29 2.27
C SER A 288 7.12 0.09 2.44
N ALA A 289 6.35 0.18 1.35
CA ALA A 289 4.92 0.45 1.39
C ALA A 289 4.14 -0.68 2.08
N GLN A 290 4.43 -1.94 1.80
CA GLN A 290 3.83 -3.08 2.50
C GLN A 290 4.04 -3.00 4.01
N ARG A 291 5.26 -2.62 4.44
CA ARG A 291 5.55 -2.42 5.86
C ARG A 291 4.70 -1.29 6.46
N THR A 292 4.69 -0.13 5.82
CA THR A 292 4.02 1.06 6.38
C THR A 292 2.51 1.00 6.22
N VAL A 293 1.97 0.57 5.09
CA VAL A 293 0.53 0.52 4.84
C VAL A 293 -0.12 -0.64 5.58
N VAL A 294 0.43 -1.85 5.44
CA VAL A 294 -0.22 -3.09 5.91
C VAL A 294 0.33 -3.54 7.25
N GLN A 295 1.66 -3.84 7.33
CA GLN A 295 2.21 -4.55 8.49
C GLN A 295 2.08 -3.75 9.78
N GLN A 296 2.40 -2.46 9.76
CA GLN A 296 2.37 -1.61 10.96
C GLN A 296 0.98 -1.42 11.56
N ARG A 297 -0.08 -1.66 10.79
CA ARG A 297 -1.44 -1.43 11.29
C ARG A 297 -2.34 -2.66 11.27
N VAL A 298 -2.44 -3.35 10.16
CA VAL A 298 -3.43 -4.44 10.01
C VAL A 298 -2.82 -5.84 10.13
N LYS A 299 -1.51 -5.95 10.19
CA LYS A 299 -0.79 -7.24 10.36
C LYS A 299 0.02 -7.28 11.67
N ARG A 300 -0.48 -6.62 12.73
CA ARG A 300 0.14 -6.69 14.07
C ARG A 300 -0.22 -8.00 14.75
N SER A 301 0.63 -8.45 15.69
CA SER A 301 0.46 -9.71 16.41
C SER A 301 -0.95 -9.85 16.99
N GLY A 302 -1.59 -10.99 16.75
CA GLY A 302 -2.92 -11.32 17.27
C GLY A 302 -4.10 -10.62 16.57
N GLN A 303 -3.87 -9.72 15.64
CA GLN A 303 -4.97 -9.03 14.94
C GLN A 303 -5.66 -9.93 13.91
N ARG A 304 -7.00 -9.92 13.96
CA ARG A 304 -7.87 -10.55 12.97
C ARG A 304 -8.94 -9.55 12.57
N TRP A 305 -9.15 -9.39 11.28
CA TRP A 305 -10.05 -8.40 10.71
C TRP A 305 -11.26 -9.05 10.04
N THR A 306 -12.41 -8.38 10.09
CA THR A 306 -13.37 -8.59 9.01
C THR A 306 -12.79 -7.96 7.74
N ILE A 307 -13.05 -8.54 6.58
CA ILE A 307 -12.56 -8.03 5.30
C ILE A 307 -12.93 -6.55 5.16
N LYS A 308 -14.21 -6.23 5.39
CA LYS A 308 -14.72 -4.86 5.37
C LYS A 308 -14.02 -3.95 6.37
N GLY A 309 -13.87 -4.37 7.63
CA GLY A 309 -13.26 -3.55 8.69
C GLY A 309 -11.78 -3.26 8.43
N GLY A 310 -11.03 -4.27 7.98
CA GLY A 310 -9.63 -4.10 7.56
C GLY A 310 -9.50 -3.12 6.40
N GLN A 311 -10.36 -3.24 5.38
CA GLN A 311 -10.38 -2.32 4.23
C GLN A 311 -10.66 -0.88 4.65
N GLN A 312 -11.62 -0.67 5.52
CA GLN A 312 -11.98 0.69 6.00
C GLN A 312 -10.82 1.38 6.74
N VAL A 313 -10.06 0.62 7.53
CA VAL A 313 -8.84 1.14 8.17
C VAL A 313 -7.74 1.43 7.14
N LEU A 314 -7.56 0.57 6.15
CA LEU A 314 -6.59 0.80 5.06
C LEU A 314 -6.95 2.04 4.22
N ASN A 315 -8.23 2.31 3.98
CA ASN A 315 -8.70 3.50 3.28
C ASN A 315 -8.28 4.81 4.00
N LEU A 316 -8.42 4.86 5.32
CA LEU A 316 -7.94 5.97 6.13
C LEU A 316 -6.40 6.08 6.08
N ARG A 317 -5.74 4.93 6.19
CA ARG A 317 -4.29 4.87 6.26
C ARG A 317 -3.63 5.29 4.95
N THR A 318 -4.14 4.87 3.81
CA THR A 318 -3.64 5.28 2.50
C THR A 318 -3.79 6.80 2.31
N LYS A 319 -4.91 7.41 2.73
CA LYS A 319 -5.08 8.86 2.69
C LYS A 319 -4.03 9.60 3.52
N ASN A 320 -3.75 9.12 4.73
CA ASN A 320 -2.71 9.72 5.57
C ASN A 320 -1.32 9.60 4.94
N LEU A 321 -0.96 8.40 4.47
CA LEU A 321 0.36 8.14 3.88
C LEU A 321 0.58 8.84 2.53
N SER A 322 -0.50 9.11 1.79
CA SER A 322 -0.48 9.89 0.53
C SER A 322 -0.53 11.41 0.74
N ASN A 323 -0.33 11.90 1.98
CA ASN A 323 -0.44 13.33 2.31
C ASN A 323 -1.80 13.96 1.99
N ARG A 324 -2.88 13.16 1.92
CA ARG A 324 -4.24 13.56 1.57
C ARG A 324 -5.19 13.59 2.79
N TRP A 325 -4.65 13.77 3.98
CA TRP A 325 -5.46 13.78 5.21
C TRP A 325 -6.49 14.92 5.25
N ASN A 326 -6.25 16.02 4.55
CA ASN A 326 -7.21 17.11 4.41
C ASN A 326 -8.56 16.66 3.83
N GLU A 327 -8.59 15.62 2.98
CA GLU A 327 -9.84 15.06 2.47
C GLU A 327 -10.66 14.40 3.59
N VAL A 328 -9.98 13.74 4.52
CA VAL A 328 -10.62 13.14 5.70
C VAL A 328 -11.19 14.23 6.62
N ILE A 329 -10.42 15.32 6.85
CA ILE A 329 -10.87 16.48 7.62
C ILE A 329 -12.14 17.09 6.98
N GLN A 330 -12.14 17.30 5.67
CA GLN A 330 -13.30 17.84 4.95
C GLN A 330 -14.51 16.90 5.05
N LEU A 331 -14.27 15.59 4.93
CA LEU A 331 -15.31 14.58 5.04
C LEU A 331 -15.97 14.61 6.42
N VAL A 332 -15.17 14.74 7.48
CA VAL A 332 -15.65 14.85 8.86
C VAL A 332 -16.45 16.14 9.06
N ARG A 333 -15.94 17.27 8.58
CA ARG A 333 -16.63 18.59 8.70
C ARG A 333 -17.96 18.62 7.95
N ASN A 334 -18.04 17.99 6.79
CA ASN A 334 -19.27 17.96 5.98
C ASN A 334 -20.31 16.99 6.58
N ALA A 335 -19.90 16.04 7.37
CA ALA A 335 -20.75 15.08 8.02
C ALA A 335 -21.22 15.53 9.42
N ALA A 336 -20.57 16.53 10.00
CA ALA A 336 -20.92 17.15 11.29
C ALA A 336 -21.78 18.41 11.08
#